data_77273b522bc469b66b713a0adbd791ec
#
_entry.id   77273b522bc469b66b713a0adbd791ec
#
_cell.length_a   1.000
_cell.length_b   1.000
_cell.length_c   1.000
_cell.angle_alpha   90.00
_cell.angle_beta   90.00
_cell.angle_gamma   90.00
#
_symmetry.space_group_name_H-M   'P 1'
#
loop_
_entity.id
_entity.type
_entity.pdbx_description
1 polymer ?
#
loop_
_entity_poly.entity_id
_entity_poly.type
_entity_poly.pdbx_seq_one_letter_code
_entity_poly.pdbx_strand_id
1 'polypeptide(L)'
;MFVTRLMQEKEFTSGVKPLRLMERSVFSDRMVFVRAVHEAKWMNEMEISIYDCWFDDVVSALPGVVPDGFIYLRAIPDTCHKRMMLRKRAEEGGVSLKYLQDLHEKHESWLLPIDSGNHGVLFVSKPSLQMDNSLHPDIKDRVFYLEMNHMHSSIQKVPALFLDCEPNIDFSRDIEAKRQYTRKVAEFFEFV
;
A
#
# COMPACT_ATOMS: atom_id res chain seq x y z
N MET A 1 -9.95 -11.16 10.21
CA MET A 1 -9.01 -10.56 9.25
C MET A 1 -7.78 -10.00 9.95
N PHE A 2 -7.89 -9.00 10.85
CA PHE A 2 -6.75 -8.38 11.56
C PHE A 2 -5.87 -9.39 12.32
N VAL A 3 -6.46 -10.19 13.23
CA VAL A 3 -5.74 -11.22 14.01
C VAL A 3 -5.03 -12.24 13.13
N THR A 4 -5.69 -12.70 12.04
CA THR A 4 -5.11 -13.65 11.09
C THR A 4 -3.86 -13.08 10.43
N ARG A 5 -3.91 -11.78 10.05
CA ARG A 5 -2.77 -11.10 9.46
C ARG A 5 -1.61 -10.97 10.45
N LEU A 6 -1.90 -10.57 11.68
CA LEU A 6 -0.89 -10.50 12.74
C LEU A 6 -0.23 -11.84 13.02
N MET A 7 -1.00 -12.92 13.04
CA MET A 7 -0.45 -14.27 13.22
C MET A 7 0.49 -14.63 12.08
N GLN A 8 0.09 -14.35 10.84
CA GLN A 8 0.95 -14.55 9.67
C GLN A 8 2.24 -13.71 9.78
N GLU A 9 2.13 -12.46 10.16
CA GLU A 9 3.30 -11.57 10.34
C GLU A 9 4.23 -12.08 11.44
N LYS A 10 3.69 -12.57 12.54
CA LYS A 10 4.47 -13.14 13.66
C LYS A 10 5.19 -14.45 13.29
N GLU A 11 4.54 -15.34 12.53
CA GLU A 11 5.16 -16.58 12.08
C GLU A 11 6.39 -16.34 11.19
N PHE A 12 6.33 -15.29 10.36
CA PHE A 12 7.44 -14.92 9.47
C PHE A 12 8.59 -14.19 10.18
N THR A 13 8.36 -13.64 11.38
CA THR A 13 9.39 -12.89 12.13
C THR A 13 10.42 -13.82 12.79
N SER A 14 10.15 -15.13 12.89
CA SER A 14 11.03 -16.10 13.55
C SER A 14 12.22 -16.58 12.72
N GLY A 15 12.38 -16.15 11.47
CA GLY A 15 13.46 -16.55 10.58
C GLY A 15 14.41 -15.41 10.24
N VAL A 16 15.73 -15.70 10.23
CA VAL A 16 16.75 -14.75 9.76
C VAL A 16 16.71 -14.68 8.23
N LYS A 17 15.77 -13.91 7.69
CA LYS A 17 15.71 -13.62 6.24
C LYS A 17 15.96 -12.12 6.03
N PRO A 18 16.90 -11.75 5.15
CA PRO A 18 17.28 -10.35 4.95
C PRO A 18 16.18 -9.51 4.28
N LEU A 19 15.21 -10.13 3.63
CA LEU A 19 14.12 -9.46 2.92
C LEU A 19 12.80 -10.22 3.11
N ARG A 20 11.74 -9.48 3.44
CA ARG A 20 10.37 -9.98 3.53
C ARG A 20 9.45 -9.14 2.65
N LEU A 21 8.81 -9.79 1.69
CA LEU A 21 7.76 -9.19 0.87
C LEU A 21 6.40 -9.71 1.32
N MET A 22 5.44 -8.81 1.48
CA MET A 22 4.08 -9.16 1.85
C MET A 22 3.08 -8.53 0.88
N GLU A 23 2.05 -9.28 0.53
CA GLU A 23 0.87 -8.70 -0.11
C GLU A 23 -0.04 -8.14 0.99
N ARG A 24 -0.18 -6.81 1.01
CA ARG A 24 -0.90 -6.06 2.04
C ARG A 24 -0.22 -6.14 3.42
N SER A 25 -0.65 -5.27 4.30
CA SER A 25 -0.20 -5.20 5.69
C SER A 25 -1.37 -4.85 6.59
N VAL A 26 -1.18 -4.86 7.90
CA VAL A 26 -2.18 -4.35 8.85
C VAL A 26 -2.54 -2.89 8.56
N PHE A 27 -1.60 -2.10 8.04
CA PHE A 27 -1.84 -0.71 7.65
C PHE A 27 -2.75 -0.61 6.42
N SER A 28 -2.53 -1.42 5.37
CA SER A 28 -3.43 -1.46 4.22
C SER A 28 -4.82 -1.95 4.58
N ASP A 29 -4.92 -2.92 5.48
CA ASP A 29 -6.21 -3.37 6.01
C ASP A 29 -6.93 -2.19 6.72
N ARG A 30 -6.24 -1.45 7.58
CA ARG A 30 -6.79 -0.30 8.32
C ARG A 30 -7.17 0.86 7.39
N MET A 31 -6.28 1.24 6.49
CA MET A 31 -6.41 2.45 5.68
C MET A 31 -7.36 2.29 4.50
N VAL A 32 -7.52 1.08 3.99
CA VAL A 32 -8.32 0.81 2.79
C VAL A 32 -9.54 -0.04 3.11
N PHE A 33 -9.33 -1.28 3.55
CA PHE A 33 -10.42 -2.25 3.62
C PHE A 33 -11.38 -2.01 4.77
N VAL A 34 -10.88 -1.71 5.97
CA VAL A 34 -11.72 -1.40 7.14
C VAL A 34 -12.52 -0.12 6.90
N ARG A 35 -11.90 0.90 6.30
CA ARG A 35 -12.62 2.12 5.90
C ARG A 35 -13.72 1.85 4.89
N ALA A 36 -13.44 1.04 3.86
CA ALA A 36 -14.45 0.68 2.86
C ALA A 36 -15.65 -0.06 3.50
N VAL A 37 -15.38 -0.99 4.41
CA VAL A 37 -16.42 -1.75 5.14
C VAL A 37 -17.23 -0.84 6.06
N HIS A 38 -16.60 0.11 6.76
CA HIS A 38 -17.27 1.08 7.61
C HIS A 38 -18.14 2.05 6.81
N GLU A 39 -17.63 2.61 5.71
CA GLU A 39 -18.40 3.50 4.84
C GLU A 39 -19.59 2.79 4.18
N ALA A 40 -19.43 1.50 3.85
CA ALA A 40 -20.53 0.65 3.36
C ALA A 40 -21.56 0.30 4.44
N LYS A 41 -21.39 0.76 5.71
CA LYS A 41 -22.25 0.47 6.87
C LYS A 41 -22.31 -1.02 7.27
N TRP A 42 -21.29 -1.79 6.89
CA TRP A 42 -21.14 -3.19 7.33
C TRP A 42 -20.41 -3.31 8.66
N MET A 43 -19.82 -2.21 9.13
CA MET A 43 -19.22 -2.05 10.44
C MET A 43 -19.79 -0.78 11.08
N ASN A 44 -20.22 -0.86 12.33
CA ASN A 44 -20.77 0.28 13.07
C ASN A 44 -19.67 1.08 13.78
N GLU A 45 -20.04 2.23 14.37
CA GLU A 45 -19.10 3.14 15.06
C GLU A 45 -18.38 2.49 16.25
N MET A 46 -19.04 1.59 16.97
CA MET A 46 -18.45 0.87 18.09
C MET A 46 -17.41 -0.13 17.60
N GLU A 47 -17.73 -0.87 16.55
CA GLU A 47 -16.83 -1.89 15.97
C GLU A 47 -15.56 -1.25 15.40
N ILE A 48 -15.68 -0.11 14.71
CA ILE A 48 -14.50 0.61 14.22
C ILE A 48 -13.67 1.19 15.36
N SER A 49 -14.31 1.70 16.41
CA SER A 49 -13.62 2.22 17.59
C SER A 49 -12.81 1.13 18.32
N ILE A 50 -13.40 -0.07 18.47
CA ILE A 50 -12.70 -1.24 19.03
C ILE A 50 -11.54 -1.64 18.12
N TYR A 51 -11.75 -1.65 16.80
CA TYR A 51 -10.70 -1.97 15.85
C TYR A 51 -9.52 -0.99 15.98
N ASP A 52 -9.78 0.30 16.08
CA ASP A 52 -8.77 1.34 16.20
C ASP A 52 -7.96 1.22 17.49
N CYS A 53 -8.62 0.99 18.62
CA CYS A 53 -7.98 0.70 19.90
C CYS A 53 -7.01 -0.49 19.77
N TRP A 54 -7.47 -1.58 19.21
CA TRP A 54 -6.63 -2.78 19.03
C TRP A 54 -5.49 -2.57 18.06
N PHE A 55 -5.73 -1.80 16.99
CA PHE A 55 -4.71 -1.49 16.01
C PHE A 55 -3.54 -0.74 16.64
N ASP A 56 -3.82 0.33 17.38
CA ASP A 56 -2.82 1.17 18.03
C ASP A 56 -2.01 0.39 19.08
N ASP A 57 -2.70 -0.40 19.92
CA ASP A 57 -2.06 -1.24 20.94
C ASP A 57 -1.13 -2.28 20.31
N VAL A 58 -1.58 -2.95 19.24
CA VAL A 58 -0.80 -3.99 18.58
C VAL A 58 0.41 -3.43 17.85
N VAL A 59 0.24 -2.34 17.12
CA VAL A 59 1.34 -1.69 16.39
C VAL A 59 2.39 -1.16 17.38
N SER A 60 1.95 -0.63 18.52
CA SER A 60 2.84 -0.17 19.60
C SER A 60 3.62 -1.31 20.25
N ALA A 61 2.96 -2.46 20.46
CA ALA A 61 3.56 -3.62 21.12
C ALA A 61 4.46 -4.48 20.20
N LEU A 62 4.26 -4.40 18.89
CA LEU A 62 4.92 -5.24 17.89
C LEU A 62 5.63 -4.39 16.81
N PRO A 63 6.80 -3.80 17.11
CA PRO A 63 7.51 -2.94 16.15
C PRO A 63 7.87 -3.66 14.84
N GLY A 64 8.02 -4.98 14.84
CA GLY A 64 8.27 -5.77 13.63
C GLY A 64 7.09 -5.86 12.65
N VAL A 65 5.92 -5.31 13.00
CA VAL A 65 4.75 -5.20 12.12
C VAL A 65 4.87 -3.97 11.20
N VAL A 66 5.69 -2.99 11.58
CA VAL A 66 5.91 -1.78 10.78
C VAL A 66 6.80 -2.14 9.58
N PRO A 67 6.34 -1.92 8.33
CA PRO A 67 7.18 -2.18 7.17
C PRO A 67 8.24 -1.08 7.00
N ASP A 68 9.40 -1.45 6.46
CA ASP A 68 10.45 -0.49 6.11
C ASP A 68 10.08 0.35 4.89
N GLY A 69 9.22 -0.16 4.01
CA GLY A 69 8.72 0.56 2.84
C GLY A 69 7.46 -0.06 2.24
N PHE A 70 6.74 0.72 1.43
CA PHE A 70 5.60 0.27 0.66
C PHE A 70 5.90 0.28 -0.84
N ILE A 71 5.42 -0.71 -1.57
CA ILE A 71 5.41 -0.70 -3.03
C ILE A 71 3.96 -0.66 -3.48
N TYR A 72 3.55 0.47 -4.07
CA TYR A 72 2.20 0.66 -4.59
C TYR A 72 2.16 0.36 -6.09
N LEU A 73 1.51 -0.75 -6.44
CA LEU A 73 1.25 -1.14 -7.83
C LEU A 73 -0.08 -0.49 -8.28
N ARG A 74 0.02 0.60 -9.04
CA ARG A 74 -1.15 1.37 -9.44
C ARG A 74 -1.68 0.94 -10.81
N ALA A 75 -2.99 0.72 -10.88
CA ALA A 75 -3.74 0.66 -12.12
C ALA A 75 -5.13 1.26 -11.89
N ILE A 76 -5.73 1.89 -12.91
CA ILE A 76 -7.07 2.46 -12.79
C ILE A 76 -8.14 1.37 -12.60
N PRO A 77 -9.28 1.68 -11.96
CA PRO A 77 -10.33 0.70 -11.67
C PRO A 77 -10.84 -0.07 -12.89
N ASP A 78 -10.99 0.60 -14.03
CA ASP A 78 -11.43 -0.05 -15.27
C ASP A 78 -10.46 -1.12 -15.77
N THR A 79 -9.15 -0.84 -15.68
CA THR A 79 -8.12 -1.82 -16.03
C THR A 79 -8.08 -2.98 -15.04
N CYS A 80 -8.20 -2.67 -13.74
CA CYS A 80 -8.31 -3.70 -12.70
C CYS A 80 -9.54 -4.60 -12.95
N HIS A 81 -10.69 -4.02 -13.25
CA HIS A 81 -11.93 -4.74 -13.54
C HIS A 81 -11.80 -5.63 -14.79
N LYS A 82 -11.24 -5.09 -15.87
CA LYS A 82 -10.97 -5.89 -17.10
C LYS A 82 -10.05 -7.08 -16.81
N ARG A 83 -8.95 -6.86 -16.09
CA ARG A 83 -8.00 -7.92 -15.72
C ARG A 83 -8.63 -8.98 -14.83
N MET A 84 -9.48 -8.57 -13.88
CA MET A 84 -10.25 -9.46 -13.01
C MET A 84 -11.20 -10.34 -13.84
N MET A 85 -11.96 -9.75 -14.76
CA MET A 85 -12.87 -10.49 -15.65
C MET A 85 -12.13 -11.47 -16.56
N LEU A 86 -10.93 -11.12 -17.04
CA LEU A 86 -10.09 -12.02 -17.83
C LEU A 86 -9.55 -13.20 -17.01
N ARG A 87 -9.26 -12.99 -15.73
CA ARG A 87 -8.76 -14.02 -14.79
C ARG A 87 -9.82 -15.05 -14.44
N LYS A 88 -11.10 -14.71 -14.52
CA LYS A 88 -12.28 -15.61 -14.34
C LYS A 88 -12.26 -16.41 -13.02
N ARG A 89 -11.88 -15.84 -11.91
CA ARG A 89 -12.00 -16.49 -10.61
C ARG A 89 -13.45 -16.48 -10.15
N ALA A 90 -13.96 -17.64 -9.69
CA ALA A 90 -15.35 -17.80 -9.30
C ALA A 90 -15.75 -16.86 -8.13
N GLU A 91 -14.84 -16.67 -7.18
CA GLU A 91 -15.03 -15.83 -6.00
C GLU A 91 -15.09 -14.33 -6.33
N GLU A 92 -14.65 -13.91 -7.51
CA GLU A 92 -14.60 -12.50 -7.94
C GLU A 92 -15.85 -12.07 -8.74
N GLY A 93 -16.76 -13.00 -9.05
CA GLY A 93 -17.92 -12.73 -9.90
C GLY A 93 -18.91 -11.68 -9.39
N GLY A 94 -18.88 -11.38 -8.08
CA GLY A 94 -19.71 -10.34 -7.44
C GLY A 94 -19.04 -8.99 -7.26
N VAL A 95 -17.78 -8.83 -7.66
CA VAL A 95 -17.04 -7.58 -7.45
C VAL A 95 -17.44 -6.55 -8.50
N SER A 96 -18.05 -5.44 -8.06
CA SER A 96 -18.49 -4.35 -8.93
C SER A 96 -17.37 -3.37 -9.26
N LEU A 97 -17.47 -2.70 -10.41
CA LEU A 97 -16.55 -1.61 -10.78
C LEU A 97 -16.58 -0.48 -9.72
N LYS A 98 -17.77 -0.17 -9.19
CA LYS A 98 -17.89 0.85 -8.13
C LYS A 98 -17.07 0.49 -6.89
N TYR A 99 -17.11 -0.76 -6.46
CA TYR A 99 -16.28 -1.21 -5.33
C TYR A 99 -14.78 -1.06 -5.61
N LEU A 100 -14.34 -1.34 -6.84
CA LEU A 100 -12.95 -1.12 -7.24
C LEU A 100 -12.59 0.37 -7.28
N GLN A 101 -13.51 1.24 -7.69
CA GLN A 101 -13.34 2.70 -7.64
C GLN A 101 -13.18 3.19 -6.20
N ASP A 102 -14.04 2.74 -5.28
CA ASP A 102 -13.97 3.09 -3.87
C ASP A 102 -12.65 2.62 -3.23
N LEU A 103 -12.18 1.41 -3.55
CA LEU A 103 -10.89 0.93 -3.08
C LEU A 103 -9.71 1.70 -3.69
N HIS A 104 -9.80 2.05 -4.96
CA HIS A 104 -8.78 2.85 -5.64
C HIS A 104 -8.64 4.22 -5.00
N GLU A 105 -9.74 4.92 -4.77
CA GLU A 105 -9.76 6.22 -4.10
C GLU A 105 -9.08 6.15 -2.72
N LYS A 106 -9.35 5.10 -1.94
CA LYS A 106 -8.71 4.90 -0.64
C LYS A 106 -7.20 4.65 -0.74
N HIS A 107 -6.75 3.89 -1.73
CA HIS A 107 -5.32 3.71 -1.97
C HIS A 107 -4.66 5.02 -2.41
N GLU A 108 -5.28 5.75 -3.35
CA GLU A 108 -4.76 7.04 -3.82
C GLU A 108 -4.67 8.06 -2.67
N SER A 109 -5.71 8.16 -1.85
CA SER A 109 -5.72 9.05 -0.69
C SER A 109 -4.70 8.68 0.38
N TRP A 110 -4.27 7.44 0.43
CA TRP A 110 -3.28 6.97 1.39
C TRP A 110 -1.85 7.02 0.86
N LEU A 111 -1.60 6.58 -0.37
CA LEU A 111 -0.26 6.31 -0.89
C LEU A 111 0.23 7.32 -1.93
N LEU A 112 -0.62 8.22 -2.43
CA LEU A 112 -0.22 9.25 -3.36
C LEU A 112 -0.39 10.65 -2.80
N PRO A 113 0.59 11.55 -3.04
CA PRO A 113 0.45 12.96 -2.74
C PRO A 113 -0.60 13.55 -3.67
N ILE A 114 -1.61 14.19 -3.11
CA ILE A 114 -2.59 14.94 -3.89
C ILE A 114 -1.99 16.32 -4.19
N ASP A 115 -1.59 16.52 -5.44
CA ASP A 115 -1.24 17.86 -5.99
C ASP A 115 -2.47 18.77 -6.13
N SER A 116 -3.63 18.31 -5.76
CA SER A 116 -4.90 19.04 -5.85
C SER A 116 -5.39 19.38 -4.46
N GLY A 117 -5.39 20.67 -4.12
CA GLY A 117 -5.86 21.34 -2.91
C GLY A 117 -7.16 20.91 -2.25
N ASN A 118 -7.50 19.65 -2.28
CA ASN A 118 -8.57 19.03 -1.53
C ASN A 118 -7.97 18.35 -0.30
N HIS A 119 -8.37 18.82 0.86
CA HIS A 119 -7.97 18.42 2.19
C HIS A 119 -8.19 16.93 2.49
N GLY A 120 -7.45 16.07 1.80
CA GLY A 120 -7.29 14.68 2.18
C GLY A 120 -6.47 14.60 3.47
N VAL A 121 -6.81 13.67 4.32
CA VAL A 121 -6.28 13.42 5.67
C VAL A 121 -4.77 13.07 5.67
N LEU A 122 -4.09 13.09 4.53
CA LEU A 122 -2.71 12.67 4.37
C LEU A 122 -1.88 13.73 3.65
N PHE A 123 -0.81 14.17 4.30
CA PHE A 123 0.27 14.90 3.65
C PHE A 123 1.34 13.87 3.23
N VAL A 124 1.60 13.80 1.94
CA VAL A 124 2.76 13.09 1.42
C VAL A 124 3.75 14.13 0.98
N SER A 125 4.91 14.19 1.61
CA SER A 125 5.98 15.07 1.18
C SER A 125 6.88 14.37 0.17
N LYS A 126 7.28 15.08 -0.88
CA LYS A 126 8.44 14.67 -1.67
C LYS A 126 9.68 14.73 -0.76
N PRO A 127 10.64 13.80 -0.93
CA PRO A 127 11.91 13.91 -0.24
C PRO A 127 12.47 15.33 -0.40
N SER A 128 12.84 15.99 0.71
CA SER A 128 13.45 17.30 0.62
C SER A 128 14.72 17.22 -0.22
N LEU A 129 15.02 18.26 -1.00
CA LEU A 129 16.19 18.33 -1.88
C LEU A 129 17.52 18.01 -1.16
N GLN A 130 17.55 18.08 0.17
CA GLN A 130 18.73 17.75 0.97
C GLN A 130 18.92 16.24 1.22
N MET A 131 17.87 15.42 1.12
CA MET A 131 17.95 13.94 1.16
C MET A 131 18.11 13.32 -0.22
N ASP A 132 18.08 14.12 -1.26
CA ASP A 132 17.87 13.73 -2.65
C ASP A 132 19.11 13.11 -3.33
N ASN A 133 20.28 13.21 -2.72
CA ASN A 133 21.51 12.63 -3.28
C ASN A 133 21.62 11.10 -3.08
N SER A 134 20.75 10.50 -2.28
CA SER A 134 20.76 9.05 -2.03
C SER A 134 19.81 8.27 -2.95
N LEU A 135 18.85 8.96 -3.61
CA LEU A 135 17.87 8.31 -4.47
C LEU A 135 18.39 8.17 -5.90
N HIS A 136 18.33 6.94 -6.41
CA HIS A 136 18.65 6.66 -7.81
C HIS A 136 17.68 7.42 -8.74
N PRO A 137 18.16 7.98 -9.89
CA PRO A 137 17.34 8.75 -10.83
C PRO A 137 16.05 8.05 -11.30
N ASP A 138 16.09 6.71 -11.44
CA ASP A 138 14.95 5.91 -11.91
C ASP A 138 13.76 5.90 -10.95
N ILE A 139 13.98 6.19 -9.66
CA ILE A 139 12.96 6.15 -8.61
C ILE A 139 12.74 7.51 -7.93
N LYS A 140 13.57 8.50 -8.19
CA LYS A 140 13.55 9.82 -7.55
C LYS A 140 12.15 10.50 -7.55
N ASP A 141 11.45 10.44 -8.69
CA ASP A 141 10.11 11.03 -8.83
C ASP A 141 8.97 10.07 -8.45
N ARG A 142 9.30 8.89 -7.93
CA ARG A 142 8.36 7.81 -7.62
C ARG A 142 8.37 7.36 -6.18
N VAL A 143 9.27 7.91 -5.37
CA VAL A 143 9.35 7.64 -3.94
C VAL A 143 8.79 8.81 -3.16
N PHE A 144 7.88 8.51 -2.24
CA PHE A 144 7.21 9.49 -1.39
C PHE A 144 7.26 9.01 0.05
N TYR A 145 7.34 9.93 1.01
CA TYR A 145 7.23 9.62 2.42
C TYR A 145 5.79 9.78 2.87
N LEU A 146 5.31 8.83 3.67
CA LEU A 146 3.99 8.88 4.27
C LEU A 146 4.04 9.79 5.50
N GLU A 147 3.55 11.03 5.39
CA GLU A 147 3.40 11.94 6.51
C GLU A 147 1.93 11.98 6.93
N MET A 148 1.62 11.44 8.11
CA MET A 148 0.24 11.24 8.53
C MET A 148 -0.02 11.80 9.92
N ASN A 149 -0.94 12.76 10.00
CA ASN A 149 -1.35 13.35 11.28
C ASN A 149 -2.32 12.47 12.10
N HIS A 150 -2.89 11.42 11.49
CA HIS A 150 -3.94 10.59 12.10
C HIS A 150 -3.61 9.10 12.12
N MET A 151 -2.39 8.72 11.82
CA MET A 151 -1.93 7.34 11.94
C MET A 151 -0.90 7.21 13.05
N HIS A 152 -0.71 5.95 13.47
CA HIS A 152 0.30 5.62 14.46
C HIS A 152 1.65 6.19 14.01
N SER A 153 2.36 6.84 14.93
CA SER A 153 3.64 7.53 14.66
C SER A 153 4.72 6.63 14.04
N SER A 154 4.58 5.31 14.22
CA SER A 154 5.53 4.32 13.69
C SER A 154 5.65 4.26 12.18
N ILE A 155 4.61 4.66 11.42
CA ILE A 155 4.69 4.69 9.95
C ILE A 155 4.89 6.09 9.38
N GLN A 156 5.07 7.08 10.26
CA GLN A 156 5.51 8.39 9.82
C GLN A 156 6.90 8.27 9.20
N LYS A 157 7.06 8.82 7.99
CA LYS A 157 8.29 8.77 7.20
C LYS A 157 8.64 7.39 6.59
N VAL A 158 7.73 6.42 6.60
CA VAL A 158 7.93 5.20 5.83
C VAL A 158 7.83 5.54 4.33
N PRO A 159 8.87 5.21 3.52
CA PRO A 159 8.84 5.53 2.10
C PRO A 159 7.87 4.63 1.33
N ALA A 160 7.27 5.18 0.28
CA ALA A 160 6.44 4.43 -0.66
C ALA A 160 6.96 4.59 -2.09
N LEU A 161 7.25 3.48 -2.76
CA LEU A 161 7.55 3.44 -4.19
C LEU A 161 6.26 3.28 -4.98
N PHE A 162 6.03 4.20 -5.91
CA PHE A 162 4.93 4.12 -6.87
C PHE A 162 5.38 3.43 -8.17
N LEU A 163 4.64 2.41 -8.59
CA LEU A 163 4.84 1.73 -9.87
C LEU A 163 3.55 1.80 -10.70
N ASP A 164 3.65 2.42 -11.87
CA ASP A 164 2.55 2.45 -12.83
C ASP A 164 2.38 1.07 -13.47
N CYS A 165 1.26 0.42 -13.20
CA CYS A 165 0.88 -0.88 -13.74
C CYS A 165 -0.30 -0.77 -14.73
N GLU A 166 -0.60 0.44 -15.22
CA GLU A 166 -1.64 0.65 -16.23
C GLU A 166 -1.33 -0.06 -17.55
N PRO A 167 -0.10 0.01 -18.11
CA PRO A 167 0.23 -0.68 -19.33
C PRO A 167 0.02 -2.20 -19.21
N ASN A 168 -0.57 -2.81 -20.24
CA ASN A 168 -0.74 -4.26 -20.30
C ASN A 168 0.56 -4.93 -20.77
N ILE A 169 1.50 -5.11 -19.85
CA ILE A 169 2.83 -5.67 -20.12
C ILE A 169 2.79 -7.18 -19.87
N ASP A 170 3.19 -7.96 -20.85
CA ASP A 170 3.47 -9.38 -20.69
C ASP A 170 4.94 -9.56 -20.27
N PHE A 171 5.19 -9.61 -18.97
CA PHE A 171 6.55 -9.78 -18.42
C PHE A 171 7.22 -11.11 -18.78
N SER A 172 6.48 -12.07 -19.38
CA SER A 172 7.08 -13.29 -19.91
C SER A 172 7.72 -13.08 -21.28
N ARG A 173 7.24 -12.10 -22.04
CA ARG A 173 7.69 -11.78 -23.40
C ARG A 173 8.49 -10.49 -23.47
N ASP A 174 8.08 -9.48 -22.72
CA ASP A 174 8.77 -8.18 -22.69
C ASP A 174 9.85 -8.15 -21.59
N ILE A 175 11.02 -8.66 -21.97
CA ILE A 175 12.18 -8.74 -21.06
C ILE A 175 12.68 -7.35 -20.66
N GLU A 176 12.57 -6.36 -21.55
CA GLU A 176 13.05 -5.01 -21.26
C GLU A 176 12.14 -4.31 -20.24
N ALA A 177 10.83 -4.37 -20.41
CA ALA A 177 9.90 -3.86 -19.41
C ALA A 177 10.11 -4.56 -18.06
N LYS A 178 10.29 -5.89 -18.06
CA LYS A 178 10.61 -6.64 -16.84
C LYS A 178 11.86 -6.12 -16.14
N ARG A 179 12.94 -5.88 -16.89
CA ARG A 179 14.20 -5.33 -16.34
C ARG A 179 13.99 -3.95 -15.73
N GLN A 180 13.25 -3.07 -16.40
CA GLN A 180 12.99 -1.72 -15.91
C GLN A 180 12.21 -1.72 -14.59
N TYR A 181 11.18 -2.56 -14.46
CA TYR A 181 10.43 -2.69 -13.21
C TYR A 181 11.28 -3.31 -12.10
N THR A 182 12.02 -4.38 -12.42
CA THR A 182 12.92 -5.03 -11.46
C THR A 182 13.98 -4.07 -10.95
N ARG A 183 14.56 -3.25 -11.82
CA ARG A 183 15.56 -2.24 -11.44
C ARG A 183 14.99 -1.22 -10.47
N LYS A 184 13.79 -0.67 -10.74
CA LYS A 184 13.14 0.28 -9.81
C LYS A 184 12.90 -0.31 -8.43
N VAL A 185 12.50 -1.58 -8.37
CA VAL A 185 12.29 -2.29 -7.10
C VAL A 185 13.63 -2.54 -6.40
N ALA A 186 14.67 -2.94 -7.12
CA ALA A 186 16.00 -3.14 -6.56
C ALA A 186 16.58 -1.86 -5.98
N GLU A 187 16.54 -0.75 -6.73
CA GLU A 187 16.97 0.58 -6.27
C GLU A 187 16.18 1.05 -5.02
N PHE A 188 14.89 0.70 -4.94
CA PHE A 188 14.11 1.01 -3.76
C PHE A 188 14.52 0.17 -2.55
N PHE A 189 14.87 -1.10 -2.74
CA PHE A 189 15.37 -1.94 -1.65
C PHE A 189 16.75 -1.50 -1.14
N GLU A 190 17.59 -0.94 -2.00
CA GLU A 190 18.86 -0.36 -1.57
C GLU A 190 18.69 0.98 -0.82
N PHE A 191 17.57 1.67 -1.10
CA PHE A 191 17.24 2.94 -0.44
C PHE A 191 16.63 2.74 0.94
N VAL A 192 15.83 1.68 1.16
CA VAL A 192 15.11 1.40 2.41
C VAL A 192 16.02 0.71 3.43
#